data_ef811ad8dfd5b6ff1ca592e6f1c91784
#
_entry.id   ef811ad8dfd5b6ff1ca592e6f1c91784
#
_cell.length_a   1.000
_cell.length_b   1.000
_cell.length_c   1.000
_cell.angle_alpha   90.00
_cell.angle_beta   90.00
_cell.angle_gamma   90.00
#
_symmetry.space_group_name_H-M   'P 1'
#
loop_
_entity.id
_entity.type
_entity.pdbx_description
1 polymer ?
#
loop_
_entity_poly.entity_id
_entity_poly.type
_entity_poly.pdbx_seq_one_letter_code
_entity_poly.pdbx_strand_id
1 'polypeptide(L)'
;IVSVFQGYFVFLVTYWAIHDIPISRLTTSMIQIPALLTTMMLMSAYPITQVYQHKEDRKRGDFTLSLRLGVLGTFHFTALGFVITALGYVSYFFYYHDSQTMLLYLILMIPLLIYYIFWYQKVIKSIDLADFEHTMKLNRLSALCLNAFFLLLIIFNA
;
A
#
# COMPACT_ATOMS: atom_id res chain seq x y z
N ILE A 1 13.22 5.37 5.20
CA ILE A 1 13.90 6.11 4.10
C ILE A 1 13.45 5.54 2.76
N VAL A 2 13.56 4.22 2.50
CA VAL A 2 13.20 3.57 1.22
C VAL A 2 11.76 3.91 0.78
N SER A 3 10.78 3.79 1.67
CA SER A 3 9.37 4.07 1.36
C SER A 3 9.12 5.52 0.95
N VAL A 4 9.87 6.49 1.51
CA VAL A 4 9.77 7.90 1.13
C VAL A 4 10.30 8.11 -0.28
N PHE A 5 11.44 7.51 -0.61
CA PHE A 5 11.97 7.61 -1.97
C PHE A 5 11.06 6.94 -2.98
N GLN A 6 10.63 5.71 -2.75
CA GLN A 6 9.78 4.96 -3.68
C GLN A 6 8.33 5.49 -3.74
N GLY A 7 7.79 5.98 -2.65
CA GLY A 7 6.45 6.55 -2.61
C GLY A 7 6.42 7.99 -3.11
N TYR A 8 7.04 8.89 -2.35
CA TYR A 8 6.91 10.32 -2.58
C TYR A 8 7.70 10.83 -3.80
N PHE A 9 9.02 10.58 -3.80
CA PHE A 9 9.87 11.12 -4.87
C PHE A 9 9.58 10.46 -6.23
N VAL A 10 9.44 9.15 -6.27
CA VAL A 10 9.12 8.45 -7.53
C VAL A 10 7.77 8.93 -8.07
N PHE A 11 6.75 9.09 -7.21
CA PHE A 11 5.47 9.64 -7.61
C PHE A 11 5.61 11.02 -8.24
N LEU A 12 6.29 11.95 -7.55
CA LEU A 12 6.44 13.33 -8.05
C LEU A 12 7.23 13.39 -9.36
N VAL A 13 8.33 12.65 -9.47
CA VAL A 13 9.15 12.63 -10.69
C VAL A 13 8.38 12.02 -11.85
N THR A 14 7.65 10.92 -11.62
CA THR A 14 6.82 10.28 -12.64
C THR A 14 5.70 11.20 -13.09
N TYR A 15 5.00 11.83 -12.15
CA TYR A 15 3.93 12.77 -12.45
C TYR A 15 4.45 13.95 -13.29
N TRP A 16 5.58 14.54 -12.89
CA TRP A 16 6.22 15.62 -13.61
C TRP A 16 6.64 15.24 -15.03
N ALA A 17 7.26 14.08 -15.18
CA ALA A 17 7.74 13.60 -16.49
C ALA A 17 6.59 13.31 -17.48
N ILE A 18 5.42 12.87 -16.99
CA ILE A 18 4.27 12.55 -17.84
C ILE A 18 3.48 13.80 -18.25
N HIS A 19 3.34 14.77 -17.34
CA HIS A 19 2.43 15.91 -17.56
C HIS A 19 3.12 17.17 -18.09
N ASP A 20 4.45 17.18 -18.19
CA ASP A 20 5.25 18.33 -18.69
C ASP A 20 4.84 19.67 -18.06
N ILE A 21 4.66 19.69 -16.75
CA ILE A 21 4.21 20.87 -15.99
C ILE A 21 5.39 21.61 -15.34
N PRO A 22 5.27 22.92 -15.08
CA PRO A 22 6.28 23.64 -14.29
C PRO A 22 6.45 23.02 -12.91
N ILE A 23 7.70 22.94 -12.42
CA ILE A 23 8.05 22.36 -11.10
C ILE A 23 7.23 23.00 -9.96
N SER A 24 6.91 24.30 -10.07
CA SER A 24 6.06 25.00 -9.09
C SER A 24 4.66 24.38 -8.92
N ARG A 25 4.15 23.71 -9.92
CA ARG A 25 2.85 23.02 -9.85
C ARG A 25 2.89 21.74 -9.00
N LEU A 26 4.07 21.15 -8.82
CA LEU A 26 4.22 19.95 -7.97
C LEU A 26 3.86 20.21 -6.50
N THR A 27 3.87 21.45 -6.04
CA THR A 27 3.53 21.82 -4.65
C THR A 27 2.02 21.90 -4.38
N THR A 28 1.18 21.69 -5.40
CA THR A 28 -0.28 21.72 -5.21
C THR A 28 -0.79 20.53 -4.42
N SER A 29 -1.82 20.74 -3.59
CA SER A 29 -2.42 19.69 -2.76
C SER A 29 -2.90 18.49 -3.59
N MET A 30 -3.41 18.73 -4.78
CA MET A 30 -3.87 17.69 -5.72
C MET A 30 -2.77 16.68 -6.06
N ILE A 31 -1.50 17.10 -6.08
CA ILE A 31 -0.35 16.25 -6.40
C ILE A 31 0.33 15.75 -5.12
N GLN A 32 0.42 16.60 -4.10
CA GLN A 32 1.10 16.26 -2.86
C GLN A 32 0.38 15.20 -2.04
N ILE A 33 -0.95 15.27 -1.97
CA ILE A 33 -1.75 14.32 -1.18
C ILE A 33 -1.55 12.87 -1.67
N PRO A 34 -1.75 12.53 -2.97
CA PRO A 34 -1.53 11.16 -3.42
C PRO A 34 -0.06 10.71 -3.31
N ALA A 35 0.92 11.62 -3.44
CA ALA A 35 2.33 11.30 -3.19
C ALA A 35 2.56 10.86 -1.73
N LEU A 36 1.98 11.59 -0.76
CA LEU A 36 2.04 11.23 0.66
C LEU A 36 1.28 9.93 0.96
N LEU A 37 0.08 9.76 0.41
CA LEU A 37 -0.72 8.55 0.59
C LEU A 37 -0.01 7.31 0.03
N THR A 38 0.63 7.42 -1.14
CA THR A 38 1.44 6.35 -1.72
C THR A 38 2.61 5.99 -0.79
N THR A 39 3.27 7.00 -0.22
CA THR A 39 4.33 6.78 0.77
C THR A 39 3.82 6.04 2.00
N MET A 40 2.70 6.47 2.57
CA MET A 40 2.09 5.82 3.73
C MET A 40 1.68 4.38 3.43
N MET A 41 1.12 4.13 2.25
CA MET A 41 0.76 2.78 1.80
C MET A 41 1.99 1.87 1.74
N LEU A 42 3.10 2.34 1.16
CA LEU A 42 4.35 1.58 1.10
C LEU A 42 4.95 1.36 2.49
N MET A 43 4.96 2.38 3.35
CA MET A 43 5.44 2.24 4.73
C MET A 43 4.65 1.18 5.51
N SER A 44 3.36 1.06 5.24
CA SER A 44 2.48 0.07 5.86
C SER A 44 2.65 -1.32 5.28
N ALA A 45 2.91 -1.42 3.97
CA ALA A 45 3.05 -2.68 3.25
C ALA A 45 4.43 -3.34 3.44
N TYR A 46 5.52 -2.57 3.55
CA TYR A 46 6.87 -3.14 3.65
C TYR A 46 7.06 -4.12 4.81
N PRO A 47 6.64 -3.82 6.05
CA PRO A 47 6.86 -4.74 7.16
C PRO A 47 6.19 -6.10 6.96
N ILE A 48 4.97 -6.15 6.37
CA ILE A 48 4.26 -7.42 6.16
C ILE A 48 4.96 -8.31 5.13
N THR A 49 5.72 -7.71 4.20
CA THR A 49 6.50 -8.49 3.22
C THR A 49 7.71 -9.17 3.83
N GLN A 50 8.09 -8.83 5.05
CA GLN A 50 9.26 -9.34 5.75
C GLN A 50 8.93 -10.40 6.82
N VAL A 51 7.65 -10.65 7.12
CA VAL A 51 7.25 -11.54 8.23
C VAL A 51 7.82 -12.95 8.11
N TYR A 52 7.92 -13.48 6.89
CA TYR A 52 8.45 -14.83 6.64
C TYR A 52 9.98 -14.91 6.79
N GLN A 53 10.68 -13.76 6.79
CA GLN A 53 12.14 -13.68 6.86
C GLN A 53 12.67 -13.56 8.29
N HIS A 54 11.82 -13.45 9.31
CA HIS A 54 12.23 -13.19 10.70
C HIS A 54 13.31 -14.17 11.22
N LYS A 55 13.27 -15.45 10.82
CA LYS A 55 14.28 -16.43 11.24
C LYS A 55 15.66 -16.14 10.63
N GLU A 56 15.69 -15.70 9.38
CA GLU A 56 16.92 -15.38 8.65
C GLU A 56 17.48 -14.03 9.07
N ASP A 57 16.62 -13.03 9.25
CA ASP A 57 17.01 -11.69 9.72
C ASP A 57 17.69 -11.77 11.09
N ARG A 58 17.16 -12.59 12.01
CA ARG A 58 17.78 -12.83 13.31
C ARG A 58 19.17 -13.47 13.20
N LYS A 59 19.35 -14.42 12.29
CA LYS A 59 20.65 -15.08 12.07
C LYS A 59 21.70 -14.12 11.52
N ARG A 60 21.28 -13.17 10.68
CA ARG A 60 22.14 -12.13 10.08
C ARG A 60 22.38 -10.94 11.01
N GLY A 61 21.62 -10.81 12.09
CA GLY A 61 21.66 -9.65 12.98
C GLY A 61 20.96 -8.41 12.41
N ASP A 62 20.07 -8.60 11.44
CA ASP A 62 19.31 -7.50 10.82
C ASP A 62 18.25 -6.96 11.79
N PHE A 63 18.09 -5.62 11.83
CA PHE A 63 17.08 -4.95 12.66
C PHE A 63 15.98 -4.36 11.78
N THR A 64 15.02 -5.20 11.38
CA THR A 64 13.87 -4.73 10.61
C THR A 64 12.72 -4.29 11.52
N LEU A 65 11.85 -3.39 11.02
CA LEU A 65 10.65 -2.97 11.76
C LEU A 65 9.74 -4.18 12.05
N SER A 66 9.56 -5.05 11.05
CA SER A 66 8.77 -6.27 11.18
C SER A 66 9.29 -7.19 12.29
N LEU A 67 10.62 -7.35 12.37
CA LEU A 67 11.25 -8.18 13.40
C LEU A 67 11.04 -7.59 14.82
N ARG A 68 11.10 -6.25 14.96
CA ARG A 68 10.86 -5.55 16.23
C ARG A 68 9.41 -5.65 16.71
N LEU A 69 8.46 -5.56 15.79
CA LEU A 69 7.02 -5.66 16.10
C LEU A 69 6.59 -7.11 16.36
N GLY A 70 7.37 -8.08 15.90
CA GLY A 70 6.97 -9.48 15.83
C GLY A 70 5.88 -9.71 14.77
N VAL A 71 5.47 -10.96 14.59
CA VAL A 71 4.52 -11.31 13.52
C VAL A 71 3.17 -10.59 13.71
N LEU A 72 2.51 -10.79 14.85
CA LEU A 72 1.19 -10.19 15.10
C LEU A 72 1.23 -8.66 15.13
N GLY A 73 2.27 -8.07 15.74
CA GLY A 73 2.46 -6.62 15.75
C GLY A 73 2.64 -6.05 14.35
N THR A 74 3.29 -6.79 13.44
CA THR A 74 3.43 -6.41 12.03
C THR A 74 2.06 -6.40 11.33
N PHE A 75 1.23 -7.40 11.56
CA PHE A 75 -0.15 -7.41 11.03
C PHE A 75 -0.95 -6.21 11.56
N HIS A 76 -0.92 -5.93 12.86
CA HIS A 76 -1.64 -4.76 13.41
C HIS A 76 -1.14 -3.45 12.82
N PHE A 77 0.17 -3.26 12.70
CA PHE A 77 0.77 -2.08 12.10
C PHE A 77 0.32 -1.90 10.64
N THR A 78 0.38 -2.98 9.84
CA THR A 78 -0.06 -2.98 8.44
C THR A 78 -1.56 -2.69 8.32
N ALA A 79 -2.39 -3.31 9.16
CA ALA A 79 -3.84 -3.05 9.17
C ALA A 79 -4.16 -1.58 9.45
N LEU A 80 -3.54 -1.00 10.48
CA LEU A 80 -3.74 0.41 10.84
C LEU A 80 -3.32 1.33 9.69
N GLY A 81 -2.14 1.08 9.12
CA GLY A 81 -1.63 1.86 7.99
C GLY A 81 -2.53 1.76 6.75
N PHE A 82 -3.04 0.57 6.44
CA PHE A 82 -3.98 0.40 5.32
C PHE A 82 -5.30 1.12 5.56
N VAL A 83 -5.85 1.09 6.77
CA VAL A 83 -7.07 1.83 7.11
C VAL A 83 -6.85 3.34 6.94
N ILE A 84 -5.77 3.88 7.50
CA ILE A 84 -5.45 5.31 7.37
C ILE A 84 -5.28 5.71 5.89
N THR A 85 -4.55 4.91 5.14
CA THR A 85 -4.30 5.18 3.72
C THR A 85 -5.59 5.07 2.89
N ALA A 86 -6.42 4.06 3.15
CA ALA A 86 -7.70 3.89 2.46
C ALA A 86 -8.65 5.07 2.72
N LEU A 87 -8.77 5.51 3.97
CA LEU A 87 -9.54 6.71 4.31
C LEU A 87 -8.98 7.96 3.64
N GLY A 88 -7.65 8.09 3.56
CA GLY A 88 -6.99 9.17 2.83
C GLY A 88 -7.34 9.17 1.34
N TYR A 89 -7.26 8.01 0.65
CA TYR A 89 -7.63 7.91 -0.77
C TYR A 89 -9.13 8.14 -1.00
N VAL A 90 -10.00 7.62 -0.14
CA VAL A 90 -11.45 7.89 -0.21
C VAL A 90 -11.71 9.40 -0.13
N SER A 91 -11.09 10.09 0.85
CA SER A 91 -11.20 11.54 0.99
C SER A 91 -10.63 12.27 -0.23
N TYR A 92 -9.48 11.83 -0.75
CA TYR A 92 -8.85 12.41 -1.93
C TYR A 92 -9.75 12.31 -3.15
N PHE A 93 -10.29 11.13 -3.45
CA PHE A 93 -11.18 10.94 -4.59
C PHE A 93 -12.49 11.72 -4.43
N PHE A 94 -13.02 11.80 -3.22
CA PHE A 94 -14.23 12.58 -2.95
C PHE A 94 -14.03 14.08 -3.21
N TYR A 95 -12.85 14.65 -2.86
CA TYR A 95 -12.59 16.08 -3.00
C TYR A 95 -12.06 16.49 -4.38
N TYR A 96 -11.26 15.66 -5.02
CA TYR A 96 -10.52 16.02 -6.26
C TYR A 96 -11.02 15.31 -7.51
N HIS A 97 -11.86 14.31 -7.36
CA HIS A 97 -12.43 13.53 -8.46
C HIS A 97 -13.95 13.46 -8.29
N ASP A 98 -14.53 12.29 -8.49
CA ASP A 98 -15.95 12.04 -8.39
C ASP A 98 -16.27 10.82 -7.51
N SER A 99 -17.55 10.67 -7.16
CA SER A 99 -18.01 9.55 -6.34
C SER A 99 -17.89 8.19 -7.05
N GLN A 100 -17.87 8.15 -8.38
CA GLN A 100 -17.73 6.91 -9.14
C GLN A 100 -16.30 6.38 -9.03
N THR A 101 -15.31 7.27 -9.16
CA THR A 101 -13.88 6.93 -8.92
C THR A 101 -13.65 6.41 -7.51
N MET A 102 -14.25 7.06 -6.51
CA MET A 102 -14.19 6.61 -5.12
C MET A 102 -14.79 5.21 -4.94
N LEU A 103 -15.99 4.98 -5.49
CA LEU A 103 -16.66 3.67 -5.41
C LEU A 103 -15.87 2.59 -6.14
N LEU A 104 -15.32 2.88 -7.31
CA LEU A 104 -14.47 1.95 -8.06
C LEU A 104 -13.25 1.53 -7.23
N TYR A 105 -12.58 2.50 -6.58
CA TYR A 105 -11.46 2.21 -5.67
C TYR A 105 -11.88 1.26 -4.55
N LEU A 106 -12.97 1.57 -3.85
CA LEU A 106 -13.47 0.75 -2.74
C LEU A 106 -13.79 -0.68 -3.19
N ILE A 107 -14.52 -0.83 -4.30
CA ILE A 107 -14.91 -2.15 -4.83
C ILE A 107 -13.67 -2.98 -5.18
N LEU A 108 -12.68 -2.38 -5.85
CA LEU A 108 -11.50 -3.11 -6.28
C LEU A 108 -10.54 -3.45 -5.12
N MET A 109 -10.62 -2.75 -3.98
CA MET A 109 -9.84 -3.08 -2.79
C MET A 109 -10.50 -4.17 -1.92
N ILE A 110 -11.77 -4.53 -2.14
CA ILE A 110 -12.48 -5.57 -1.38
C ILE A 110 -11.73 -6.92 -1.38
N PRO A 111 -11.30 -7.48 -2.52
CA PRO A 111 -10.61 -8.77 -2.53
C PRO A 111 -9.33 -8.78 -1.69
N LEU A 112 -8.58 -7.67 -1.72
CA LEU A 112 -7.38 -7.50 -0.92
C LEU A 112 -7.70 -7.50 0.58
N LEU A 113 -8.73 -6.76 0.98
CA LEU A 113 -9.18 -6.68 2.38
C LEU A 113 -9.65 -8.05 2.89
N ILE A 114 -10.47 -8.75 2.11
CA ILE A 114 -10.96 -10.09 2.45
C ILE A 114 -9.79 -11.05 2.64
N TYR A 115 -8.84 -11.06 1.70
CA TYR A 115 -7.68 -11.93 1.80
C TYR A 115 -6.82 -11.60 3.02
N TYR A 116 -6.58 -10.33 3.29
CA TYR A 116 -5.81 -9.88 4.45
C TYR A 116 -6.42 -10.34 5.77
N ILE A 117 -7.73 -10.14 5.96
CA ILE A 117 -8.47 -10.55 7.16
C ILE A 117 -8.41 -12.08 7.32
N PHE A 118 -8.64 -12.82 6.24
CA PHE A 118 -8.60 -14.28 6.24
C PHE A 118 -7.20 -14.81 6.60
N TRP A 119 -6.15 -14.23 6.03
CA TRP A 119 -4.77 -14.60 6.36
C TRP A 119 -4.43 -14.25 7.82
N TYR A 120 -4.81 -13.07 8.27
CA TYR A 120 -4.60 -12.65 9.65
C TYR A 120 -5.26 -13.61 10.65
N GLN A 121 -6.50 -14.03 10.42
CA GLN A 121 -7.20 -15.01 11.26
C GLN A 121 -6.49 -16.37 11.32
N LYS A 122 -5.86 -16.79 10.23
CA LYS A 122 -5.02 -18.00 10.22
C LYS A 122 -3.75 -17.82 11.04
N VAL A 123 -3.07 -16.68 10.89
CA VAL A 123 -1.82 -16.38 11.59
C VAL A 123 -2.03 -16.26 13.11
N ILE A 124 -3.19 -15.75 13.57
CA ILE A 124 -3.54 -15.77 15.01
C ILE A 124 -3.56 -17.21 15.54
N LYS A 125 -4.03 -18.17 14.76
CA LYS A 125 -4.10 -19.59 15.18
C LYS A 125 -2.76 -20.30 15.08
N SER A 126 -1.95 -19.94 14.11
CA SER A 126 -0.62 -20.50 13.87
C SER A 126 0.30 -19.47 13.23
N ILE A 127 1.30 -19.00 13.96
CA ILE A 127 2.28 -18.00 13.50
C ILE A 127 3.08 -18.51 12.31
N ASP A 128 3.25 -19.83 12.13
CA ASP A 128 3.97 -20.41 11.00
C ASP A 128 3.27 -20.16 9.66
N LEU A 129 2.01 -19.77 9.65
CA LEU A 129 1.28 -19.36 8.45
C LEU A 129 1.59 -17.91 8.00
N ALA A 130 2.43 -17.20 8.73
CA ALA A 130 3.08 -15.98 8.25
C ALA A 130 4.28 -16.34 7.34
N ASP A 131 4.01 -17.05 6.27
CA ASP A 131 4.97 -17.66 5.37
C ASP A 131 5.12 -16.90 4.04
N PHE A 132 6.05 -17.35 3.22
CA PHE A 132 6.35 -16.77 1.91
C PHE A 132 5.15 -16.86 0.95
N GLU A 133 4.45 -18.00 0.93
CA GLU A 133 3.35 -18.24 -0.02
C GLU A 133 2.20 -17.25 0.20
N HIS A 134 1.74 -17.11 1.46
CA HIS A 134 0.69 -16.18 1.81
C HIS A 134 1.11 -14.70 1.58
N THR A 135 2.36 -14.38 1.91
CA THR A 135 2.93 -13.05 1.66
C THR A 135 2.92 -12.70 0.16
N MET A 136 3.42 -13.62 -0.68
CA MET A 136 3.44 -13.39 -2.13
C MET A 136 2.04 -13.34 -2.74
N LYS A 137 1.08 -14.07 -2.18
CA LYS A 137 -0.31 -13.99 -2.60
C LYS A 137 -0.93 -12.64 -2.28
N LEU A 138 -0.66 -12.08 -1.09
CA LEU A 138 -1.07 -10.71 -0.75
C LEU A 138 -0.48 -9.70 -1.73
N ASN A 139 0.82 -9.78 -2.01
CA ASN A 139 1.51 -8.86 -2.92
C ASN A 139 0.95 -8.93 -4.34
N ARG A 140 0.75 -10.14 -4.88
CA ARG A 140 0.15 -10.32 -6.21
C ARG A 140 -1.26 -9.77 -6.28
N LEU A 141 -2.07 -10.03 -5.25
CA LEU A 141 -3.43 -9.52 -5.19
C LEU A 141 -3.47 -8.00 -5.09
N SER A 142 -2.59 -7.39 -4.28
CA SER A 142 -2.44 -5.93 -4.21
C SER A 142 -2.10 -5.33 -5.57
N ALA A 143 -1.12 -5.92 -6.25
CA ALA A 143 -0.72 -5.46 -7.58
C ALA A 143 -1.88 -5.58 -8.59
N LEU A 144 -2.60 -6.70 -8.59
CA LEU A 144 -3.75 -6.90 -9.49
C LEU A 144 -4.86 -5.87 -9.22
N CYS A 145 -5.26 -5.68 -7.96
CA CYS A 145 -6.30 -4.74 -7.59
C CYS A 145 -5.94 -3.29 -7.96
N LEU A 146 -4.72 -2.86 -7.65
CA LEU A 146 -4.25 -1.51 -7.98
C LEU A 146 -4.11 -1.29 -9.49
N ASN A 147 -3.51 -2.23 -10.22
CA ASN A 147 -3.39 -2.11 -11.68
C ASN A 147 -4.77 -2.12 -12.36
N ALA A 148 -5.69 -2.97 -11.91
CA ALA A 148 -7.06 -2.99 -12.41
C ALA A 148 -7.75 -1.63 -12.18
N PHE A 149 -7.58 -1.03 -10.99
CA PHE A 149 -8.12 0.28 -10.69
C PHE A 149 -7.61 1.35 -11.67
N PHE A 150 -6.29 1.47 -11.86
CA PHE A 150 -5.72 2.47 -12.76
C PHE A 150 -6.07 2.22 -14.23
N LEU A 151 -6.08 0.96 -14.69
CA LEU A 151 -6.48 0.63 -16.06
C LEU A 151 -7.94 1.01 -16.34
N LEU A 152 -8.85 0.72 -15.40
CA LEU A 152 -10.26 1.10 -15.54
C LEU A 152 -10.43 2.62 -15.50
N LEU A 153 -9.68 3.34 -14.65
CA LEU A 153 -9.69 4.81 -14.69
C LEU A 153 -9.29 5.36 -16.05
N ILE A 154 -8.25 4.82 -16.67
CA ILE A 154 -7.82 5.24 -18.00
C ILE A 154 -8.92 4.96 -19.04
N ILE A 155 -9.54 3.79 -18.98
CA ILE A 155 -10.60 3.39 -19.94
C ILE A 155 -11.85 4.26 -19.79
N PHE A 156 -12.26 4.58 -18.56
CA PHE A 156 -13.49 5.35 -18.33
C PHE A 156 -13.31 6.86 -18.45
N ASN A 157 -12.08 7.38 -18.37
CA ASN A 157 -11.77 8.81 -18.51
C ASN A 157 -11.10 9.16 -19.86
N ALA A 158 -10.90 8.19 -20.74
CA ALA A 158 -10.45 8.39 -22.11
C ALA A 158 -11.64 8.61 -23.05
#